data_4a062fd3fe9459aa6a70fcbb0ae89a1a
#
_entry.id   4a062fd3fe9459aa6a70fcbb0ae89a1a
#
_cell.length_a   1.000
_cell.length_b   1.000
_cell.length_c   1.000
_cell.angle_alpha   90.00
_cell.angle_beta   90.00
_cell.angle_gamma   90.00
#
_symmetry.space_group_name_H-M   'P 1'
#
loop_
_entity.id
_entity.type
_entity.pdbx_description
1 polymer ?
#
loop_
_entity_poly.entity_id
_entity_poly.type
_entity_poly.pdbx_seq_one_letter_code
_entity_poly.pdbx_strand_id
1 'polypeptide(L)'
;MDIKILIAMHKPYWHPDDPVYMPIHVGKKGKASIGLPGDDTGDNISDRNPAYCELTGVYWAWKNLKADYVGLVHYRRYFTHKGFFLRSILEKRKDILTGKDWEKILSSHPIVVADKRKYRIETNEAHYLHAHPREQLDVALNVIRKKYPEYEKGWNILMNRTWAVSYTHLTLPTI
;
A
#
# COMPACT_ATOMS: atom_id res chain seq x y z
N MET A 1 17.76 3.02 -12.45
CA MET A 1 16.32 2.78 -12.16
C MET A 1 15.92 3.77 -11.09
N ASP A 2 14.93 4.64 -11.38
CA ASP A 2 14.42 5.57 -10.35
C ASP A 2 13.24 4.89 -9.64
N ILE A 3 13.41 4.65 -8.34
CA ILE A 3 12.44 3.92 -7.51
C ILE A 3 12.04 4.83 -6.35
N LYS A 4 10.74 5.00 -6.13
CA LYS A 4 10.19 5.77 -5.02
C LYS A 4 9.20 4.94 -4.23
N ILE A 5 9.54 4.64 -3.00
CA ILE A 5 8.66 3.92 -2.06
C ILE A 5 8.04 4.93 -1.12
N LEU A 6 6.78 5.26 -1.34
CA LEU A 6 6.02 6.16 -0.49
C LEU A 6 5.84 5.54 0.89
N ILE A 7 6.17 6.29 1.93
CA ILE A 7 5.82 5.93 3.31
C ILE A 7 4.61 6.77 3.70
N ALA A 8 3.42 6.17 3.72
CA ALA A 8 2.20 6.85 4.14
C ALA A 8 2.26 7.18 5.64
N MET A 9 2.25 8.47 5.96
CA MET A 9 2.36 8.99 7.33
C MET A 9 1.24 9.98 7.62
N HIS A 10 0.72 9.97 8.85
CA HIS A 10 -0.25 10.96 9.35
C HIS A 10 0.20 11.61 10.67
N LYS A 11 1.38 11.22 11.17
CA LYS A 11 2.03 11.76 12.36
C LYS A 11 3.54 11.59 12.24
N PRO A 12 4.36 12.37 12.95
CA PRO A 12 5.81 12.15 12.99
C PRO A 12 6.13 10.75 13.50
N TYR A 13 6.98 10.05 12.79
CA TYR A 13 7.46 8.72 13.15
C TYR A 13 8.81 8.46 12.49
N TRP A 14 9.55 7.50 13.01
CA TRP A 14 10.79 7.04 12.42
C TRP A 14 10.57 6.45 11.01
N HIS A 15 11.49 6.69 10.10
CA HIS A 15 11.55 6.06 8.79
C HIS A 15 13.01 5.76 8.40
N PRO A 16 13.26 4.84 7.43
CA PRO A 16 14.60 4.59 6.91
C PRO A 16 15.21 5.85 6.28
N ASP A 17 16.51 6.03 6.50
CA ASP A 17 17.32 7.07 5.85
C ASP A 17 17.97 6.49 4.56
N ASP A 18 17.13 6.11 3.59
CA ASP A 18 17.55 5.61 2.29
C ASP A 18 16.76 6.38 1.22
N PRO A 19 17.41 6.94 0.19
CA PRO A 19 16.78 7.80 -0.82
C PRO A 19 15.62 7.15 -1.61
N VAL A 20 15.54 5.81 -1.59
CA VAL A 20 14.41 5.09 -2.20
C VAL A 20 13.11 5.33 -1.46
N TYR A 21 13.18 5.62 -0.15
CA TYR A 21 12.01 5.87 0.68
C TYR A 21 11.64 7.34 0.70
N MET A 22 10.37 7.60 0.43
CA MET A 22 9.80 8.95 0.40
C MET A 22 8.66 9.08 1.41
N PRO A 23 8.93 9.57 2.63
CA PRO A 23 7.87 9.83 3.59
C PRO A 23 6.96 10.95 3.09
N ILE A 24 5.64 10.71 3.14
CA ILE A 24 4.61 11.64 2.69
C ILE A 24 3.47 11.72 3.71
N HIS A 25 3.06 12.96 4.04
CA HIS A 25 1.90 13.20 4.90
C HIS A 25 0.62 13.02 4.08
N VAL A 26 -0.05 11.87 4.24
CA VAL A 26 -1.31 11.59 3.54
C VAL A 26 -2.50 12.26 4.20
N GLY A 27 -3.43 12.79 3.40
CA GLY A 27 -4.55 13.58 3.88
C GLY A 27 -4.10 14.86 4.56
N LYS A 28 -3.06 15.52 4.04
CA LYS A 28 -2.47 16.74 4.58
C LYS A 28 -3.39 17.94 4.49
N LYS A 29 -4.28 18.00 3.49
CA LYS A 29 -5.14 19.17 3.24
C LYS A 29 -5.92 19.58 4.48
N GLY A 30 -5.75 20.84 4.90
CA GLY A 30 -6.40 21.39 6.07
C GLY A 30 -5.81 20.96 7.43
N LYS A 31 -4.72 20.20 7.46
CA LYS A 31 -4.06 19.75 8.68
C LYS A 31 -2.72 20.46 8.91
N ALA A 32 -2.30 20.55 10.17
CA ALA A 32 -0.98 21.07 10.53
C ALA A 32 0.13 20.23 9.89
N SER A 33 1.26 20.89 9.58
CA SER A 33 2.43 20.19 9.05
C SER A 33 3.06 19.28 10.12
N ILE A 34 3.50 18.11 9.67
CA ILE A 34 4.31 17.17 10.48
C ILE A 34 5.79 17.19 10.06
N GLY A 35 6.22 18.23 9.32
CA GLY A 35 7.60 18.34 8.82
C GLY A 35 7.89 17.52 7.58
N LEU A 36 6.88 16.96 6.92
CA LEU A 36 7.01 16.14 5.71
C LEU A 36 6.28 16.77 4.52
N PRO A 37 6.68 16.46 3.27
CA PRO A 37 5.88 16.78 2.10
C PRO A 37 4.46 16.23 2.24
N GLY A 38 3.48 17.00 1.81
CA GLY A 38 2.07 16.59 1.85
C GLY A 38 1.59 16.09 0.50
N ASP A 39 0.54 15.26 0.52
CA ASP A 39 -0.19 14.83 -0.66
C ASP A 39 -1.21 15.88 -1.15
N ASP A 40 -1.13 17.13 -0.64
CA ASP A 40 -2.04 18.24 -0.93
C ASP A 40 -1.51 19.24 -1.97
N THR A 41 -0.44 18.88 -2.68
CA THR A 41 0.17 19.71 -3.73
C THR A 41 -0.17 19.20 -5.12
N GLY A 42 -0.11 20.08 -6.14
CA GLY A 42 -0.40 19.70 -7.52
C GLY A 42 -1.80 19.09 -7.70
N ASP A 43 -1.92 18.15 -8.65
CA ASP A 43 -3.17 17.38 -8.83
C ASP A 43 -3.28 16.34 -7.71
N ASN A 44 -4.30 16.48 -6.85
CA ASN A 44 -4.44 15.68 -5.64
C ASN A 44 -5.89 15.46 -5.23
N ILE A 45 -6.10 14.46 -4.38
CA ILE A 45 -7.36 14.14 -3.71
C ILE A 45 -7.18 14.07 -2.19
N SER A 46 -6.29 14.87 -1.63
CA SER A 46 -5.92 14.86 -0.21
C SER A 46 -7.11 15.07 0.73
N ASP A 47 -8.10 15.89 0.33
CA ASP A 47 -9.36 16.11 1.04
C ASP A 47 -10.24 14.85 1.15
N ARG A 48 -10.04 13.88 0.25
CA ARG A 48 -10.77 12.60 0.25
C ARG A 48 -10.11 11.52 1.11
N ASN A 49 -9.05 11.83 1.82
CA ASN A 49 -8.35 10.88 2.68
C ASN A 49 -9.24 10.11 3.67
N PRO A 50 -10.32 10.68 4.25
CA PRO A 50 -11.24 9.91 5.10
C PRO A 50 -11.86 8.69 4.42
N ALA A 51 -12.03 8.71 3.08
CA ALA A 51 -12.58 7.61 2.31
C ALA A 51 -11.51 6.76 1.60
N TYR A 52 -10.38 7.35 1.22
CA TYR A 52 -9.35 6.71 0.41
C TYR A 52 -8.09 6.34 1.20
N CYS A 53 -7.97 6.75 2.47
CA CYS A 53 -6.82 6.46 3.33
C CYS A 53 -5.47 6.75 2.62
N GLU A 54 -4.54 5.81 2.63
CA GLU A 54 -3.21 5.94 2.02
C GLU A 54 -3.24 6.07 0.49
N LEU A 55 -4.35 5.74 -0.15
CA LEU A 55 -4.50 5.86 -1.61
C LEU A 55 -4.46 7.32 -2.09
N THR A 56 -4.71 8.30 -1.22
CA THR A 56 -4.53 9.73 -1.57
C THR A 56 -3.07 10.03 -1.90
N GLY A 57 -2.12 9.43 -1.18
CA GLY A 57 -0.69 9.52 -1.49
C GLY A 57 -0.32 8.80 -2.78
N VAL A 58 -0.94 7.65 -3.08
CA VAL A 58 -0.73 6.94 -4.35
C VAL A 58 -1.25 7.76 -5.54
N TYR A 59 -2.44 8.35 -5.41
CA TYR A 59 -2.99 9.25 -6.43
C TYR A 59 -2.05 10.45 -6.67
N TRP A 60 -1.59 11.09 -5.58
CA TRP A 60 -0.66 12.19 -5.67
C TRP A 60 0.62 11.80 -6.41
N ALA A 61 1.20 10.64 -6.08
CA ALA A 61 2.39 10.16 -6.77
C ALA A 61 2.15 9.89 -8.25
N TRP A 62 1.04 9.25 -8.60
CA TRP A 62 0.66 9.03 -10.00
C TRP A 62 0.56 10.33 -10.81
N LYS A 63 0.07 11.41 -10.21
CA LYS A 63 -0.13 12.68 -10.90
C LYS A 63 1.09 13.60 -10.92
N ASN A 64 1.95 13.52 -9.90
CA ASN A 64 2.98 14.54 -9.68
C ASN A 64 4.40 13.98 -9.63
N LEU A 65 4.58 12.67 -9.47
CA LEU A 65 5.89 12.05 -9.32
C LEU A 65 6.31 11.38 -10.64
N LYS A 66 7.56 11.60 -11.02
CA LYS A 66 8.19 10.87 -12.14
C LYS A 66 9.19 9.89 -11.55
N ALA A 67 8.95 8.61 -11.76
CA ALA A 67 9.84 7.52 -11.35
C ALA A 67 9.56 6.28 -12.22
N ASP A 68 10.52 5.37 -12.36
CA ASP A 68 10.31 4.11 -13.09
C ASP A 68 9.38 3.17 -12.31
N TYR A 69 9.49 3.19 -10.97
CA TYR A 69 8.66 2.39 -10.05
C TYR A 69 8.18 3.23 -8.88
N VAL A 70 6.92 3.08 -8.55
CA VAL A 70 6.33 3.64 -7.33
C VAL A 70 5.82 2.52 -6.44
N GLY A 71 6.21 2.54 -5.17
CA GLY A 71 5.73 1.64 -4.15
C GLY A 71 4.99 2.36 -3.04
N LEU A 72 4.26 1.60 -2.24
CA LEU A 72 3.58 2.09 -1.04
C LEU A 72 3.91 1.20 0.15
N VAL A 73 4.29 1.82 1.25
CA VAL A 73 4.40 1.20 2.58
C VAL A 73 3.75 2.09 3.63
N HIS A 74 3.36 1.48 4.74
CA HIS A 74 2.87 2.22 5.89
C HIS A 74 4.04 2.49 6.87
N TYR A 75 4.06 3.62 7.58
CA TYR A 75 5.14 4.02 8.49
C TYR A 75 5.48 3.00 9.61
N ARG A 76 4.66 1.99 9.83
CA ARG A 76 4.90 0.89 10.79
C ARG A 76 5.18 -0.46 10.13
N ARG A 77 5.19 -0.54 8.79
CA ARG A 77 5.30 -1.80 8.05
C ARG A 77 6.11 -1.58 6.80
N TYR A 78 7.18 -2.32 6.65
CA TYR A 78 8.11 -2.24 5.54
C TYR A 78 8.34 -3.63 4.95
N PHE A 79 8.78 -3.69 3.71
CA PHE A 79 9.33 -4.91 3.13
C PHE A 79 10.68 -5.24 3.76
N THR A 80 10.94 -6.52 4.00
CA THR A 80 12.12 -7.00 4.71
C THR A 80 12.66 -8.27 4.07
N HIS A 81 13.95 -8.53 4.25
CA HIS A 81 14.60 -9.75 3.74
C HIS A 81 14.11 -11.03 4.42
N LYS A 82 13.70 -10.95 5.68
CA LYS A 82 13.44 -12.11 6.54
C LYS A 82 11.95 -12.30 6.79
N GLY A 83 11.53 -13.57 6.76
CA GLY A 83 10.18 -13.96 7.13
C GLY A 83 9.87 -13.67 8.61
N PHE A 84 8.58 -13.73 8.95
CA PHE A 84 8.02 -13.33 10.25
C PHE A 84 8.74 -13.96 11.47
N PHE A 85 9.20 -15.19 11.37
CA PHE A 85 9.81 -15.92 12.50
C PHE A 85 11.16 -15.34 12.92
N LEU A 86 12.00 -14.95 11.98
CA LEU A 86 13.31 -14.35 12.25
C LEU A 86 13.24 -12.88 12.67
N ARG A 87 12.16 -12.18 12.28
CA ARG A 87 11.91 -10.77 12.65
C ARG A 87 11.68 -10.55 14.14
N SER A 88 11.18 -11.54 14.87
CA SER A 88 10.93 -11.42 16.31
C SER A 88 12.21 -11.40 17.14
N ILE A 89 13.32 -11.89 16.59
CA ILE A 89 14.59 -12.11 17.31
C ILE A 89 15.63 -11.02 16.97
N LEU A 90 15.52 -10.35 15.80
CA LEU A 90 16.51 -9.39 15.30
C LEU A 90 15.97 -7.96 15.27
N GLU A 91 16.88 -6.98 15.31
CA GLU A 91 16.54 -5.55 15.19
C GLU A 91 15.74 -5.28 13.90
N LYS A 92 14.45 -5.09 14.06
CA LYS A 92 13.44 -4.96 12.97
C LYS A 92 13.78 -3.88 11.92
N ARG A 93 14.60 -2.89 12.27
CA ARG A 93 14.94 -1.74 11.41
C ARG A 93 16.09 -2.04 10.46
N LYS A 94 17.03 -2.90 10.84
CA LYS A 94 18.20 -3.25 10.03
C LYS A 94 17.88 -4.24 8.88
N ASP A 95 16.69 -4.81 8.88
CA ASP A 95 16.27 -5.83 7.91
C ASP A 95 15.36 -5.28 6.81
N ILE A 96 15.11 -3.96 6.80
CA ILE A 96 14.31 -3.30 5.76
C ILE A 96 15.09 -3.29 4.45
N LEU A 97 14.40 -3.57 3.33
CA LEU A 97 15.00 -3.55 2.01
C LEU A 97 15.59 -2.18 1.69
N THR A 98 16.83 -2.16 1.23
CA THR A 98 17.53 -0.94 0.79
C THR A 98 17.25 -0.64 -0.68
N GLY A 99 17.65 0.54 -1.17
CA GLY A 99 17.57 0.88 -2.59
C GLY A 99 18.24 -0.14 -3.50
N LYS A 100 19.41 -0.68 -3.10
CA LYS A 100 20.11 -1.75 -3.84
C LYS A 100 19.32 -3.06 -3.89
N ASP A 101 18.63 -3.40 -2.82
CA ASP A 101 17.78 -4.59 -2.77
C ASP A 101 16.60 -4.44 -3.71
N TRP A 102 15.98 -3.26 -3.73
CA TRP A 102 14.88 -2.93 -4.62
C TRP A 102 15.30 -3.00 -6.09
N GLU A 103 16.44 -2.42 -6.47
CA GLU A 103 16.98 -2.52 -7.83
C GLU A 103 17.16 -3.98 -8.26
N LYS A 104 17.73 -4.81 -7.38
CA LYS A 104 17.92 -6.24 -7.65
C LYS A 104 16.60 -6.99 -7.81
N ILE A 105 15.62 -6.74 -6.94
CA ILE A 105 14.31 -7.40 -6.99
C ILE A 105 13.54 -6.98 -8.25
N LEU A 106 13.45 -5.68 -8.51
CA LEU A 106 12.67 -5.12 -9.61
C LEU A 106 13.28 -5.38 -10.99
N SER A 107 14.57 -5.72 -11.08
CA SER A 107 15.19 -6.18 -12.33
C SER A 107 14.61 -7.52 -12.84
N SER A 108 14.03 -8.33 -11.95
CA SER A 108 13.48 -9.65 -12.28
C SER A 108 11.98 -9.79 -11.97
N HIS A 109 11.44 -8.93 -11.12
CA HIS A 109 10.05 -8.97 -10.68
C HIS A 109 9.41 -7.58 -10.79
N PRO A 110 8.67 -7.28 -11.88
CA PRO A 110 8.10 -5.94 -12.10
C PRO A 110 7.03 -5.55 -11.06
N ILE A 111 6.47 -6.50 -10.34
CA ILE A 111 5.47 -6.29 -9.30
C ILE A 111 5.91 -7.03 -8.04
N VAL A 112 5.97 -6.30 -6.93
CA VAL A 112 6.32 -6.86 -5.61
C VAL A 112 5.19 -6.57 -4.64
N VAL A 113 4.70 -7.62 -3.99
CA VAL A 113 3.62 -7.53 -2.99
C VAL A 113 4.06 -8.21 -1.69
N ALA A 114 3.40 -7.84 -0.59
CA ALA A 114 3.64 -8.48 0.70
C ALA A 114 3.19 -9.94 0.70
N ASP A 115 3.73 -10.73 1.62
CA ASP A 115 3.28 -12.09 1.87
C ASP A 115 1.77 -12.12 2.19
N LYS A 116 1.13 -13.19 1.72
CA LYS A 116 -0.30 -13.42 1.93
C LYS A 116 -0.61 -13.55 3.41
N ARG A 117 -1.54 -12.74 3.91
CA ARG A 117 -2.14 -12.94 5.22
C ARG A 117 -3.12 -14.11 5.13
N LYS A 118 -2.93 -15.13 5.97
CA LYS A 118 -3.79 -16.32 6.01
C LYS A 118 -4.78 -16.20 7.19
N TYR A 119 -6.05 -16.35 6.88
CA TYR A 119 -7.13 -16.54 7.86
C TYR A 119 -7.40 -18.02 7.97
N ARG A 120 -7.22 -18.61 9.16
CA ARG A 120 -7.20 -20.09 9.28
C ARG A 120 -8.55 -20.75 9.06
N ILE A 121 -9.64 -20.09 9.41
CA ILE A 121 -10.97 -20.70 9.54
C ILE A 121 -12.03 -19.97 8.71
N GLU A 122 -11.80 -18.78 8.25
CA GLU A 122 -12.79 -17.94 7.61
C GLU A 122 -12.35 -17.42 6.24
N THR A 123 -13.30 -17.13 5.38
CA THR A 123 -13.07 -16.51 4.09
C THR A 123 -12.75 -15.01 4.24
N ASN A 124 -12.19 -14.39 3.20
CA ASN A 124 -11.98 -12.95 3.19
C ASN A 124 -13.29 -12.18 3.37
N GLU A 125 -14.38 -12.66 2.77
CA GLU A 125 -15.71 -12.08 2.95
C GLU A 125 -16.14 -12.14 4.41
N ALA A 126 -16.12 -13.31 5.04
CA ALA A 126 -16.50 -13.48 6.44
C ALA A 126 -15.66 -12.61 7.35
N HIS A 127 -14.33 -12.57 7.13
CA HIS A 127 -13.43 -11.73 7.91
C HIS A 127 -13.73 -10.23 7.76
N TYR A 128 -14.07 -9.77 6.54
CA TYR A 128 -14.46 -8.39 6.30
C TYR A 128 -15.74 -8.01 7.05
N LEU A 129 -16.74 -8.88 7.02
CA LEU A 129 -18.05 -8.66 7.65
C LEU A 129 -18.04 -8.61 9.18
N HIS A 130 -16.94 -9.01 9.83
CA HIS A 130 -16.79 -8.80 11.29
C HIS A 130 -16.64 -7.32 11.68
N ALA A 131 -16.15 -6.48 10.77
CA ALA A 131 -15.85 -5.08 11.07
C ALA A 131 -16.58 -4.09 10.16
N HIS A 132 -17.22 -4.57 9.09
CA HIS A 132 -17.82 -3.73 8.06
C HIS A 132 -19.19 -4.27 7.62
N PRO A 133 -20.14 -3.39 7.26
CA PRO A 133 -21.44 -3.79 6.76
C PRO A 133 -21.37 -4.44 5.36
N ARG A 134 -22.23 -5.40 5.09
CA ARG A 134 -22.31 -6.14 3.82
C ARG A 134 -22.55 -5.23 2.62
N GLU A 135 -23.33 -4.19 2.79
CA GLU A 135 -23.66 -3.24 1.73
C GLU A 135 -22.44 -2.65 1.04
N GLN A 136 -21.31 -2.54 1.74
CA GLN A 136 -20.04 -2.07 1.13
C GLN A 136 -19.51 -3.06 0.09
N LEU A 137 -19.60 -4.36 0.38
CA LEU A 137 -19.22 -5.42 -0.58
C LEU A 137 -20.18 -5.46 -1.76
N ASP A 138 -21.48 -5.33 -1.50
CA ASP A 138 -22.51 -5.35 -2.55
C ASP A 138 -22.35 -4.16 -3.50
N VAL A 139 -22.09 -2.96 -2.97
CA VAL A 139 -21.79 -1.78 -3.78
C VAL A 139 -20.52 -1.97 -4.60
N ALA A 140 -19.46 -2.51 -4.00
CA ALA A 140 -18.20 -2.76 -4.70
C ALA A 140 -18.39 -3.78 -5.84
N LEU A 141 -19.10 -4.87 -5.60
CA LEU A 141 -19.43 -5.86 -6.63
C LEU A 141 -20.29 -5.27 -7.76
N ASN A 142 -21.27 -4.44 -7.42
CA ASN A 142 -22.10 -3.77 -8.43
C ASN A 142 -21.27 -2.81 -9.31
N VAL A 143 -20.31 -2.10 -8.73
CA VAL A 143 -19.37 -1.26 -9.50
C VAL A 143 -18.51 -2.12 -10.41
N ILE A 144 -17.99 -3.25 -9.93
CA ILE A 144 -17.21 -4.20 -10.74
C ILE A 144 -18.07 -4.69 -11.92
N ARG A 145 -19.24 -5.23 -11.67
CA ARG A 145 -20.14 -5.73 -12.72
C ARG A 145 -20.45 -4.69 -13.78
N LYS A 146 -20.65 -3.44 -13.37
CA LYS A 146 -21.04 -2.35 -14.26
C LYS A 146 -19.86 -1.79 -15.06
N LYS A 147 -18.68 -1.66 -14.47
CA LYS A 147 -17.54 -0.96 -15.07
C LYS A 147 -16.38 -1.87 -15.49
N TYR A 148 -16.24 -3.02 -14.85
CA TYR A 148 -15.09 -3.91 -14.98
C TYR A 148 -15.53 -5.38 -14.87
N PRO A 149 -16.47 -5.85 -15.71
CA PRO A 149 -17.07 -7.18 -15.57
C PRO A 149 -16.04 -8.31 -15.65
N GLU A 150 -14.92 -8.09 -16.32
CA GLU A 150 -13.81 -9.02 -16.40
C GLU A 150 -13.19 -9.37 -15.05
N TYR A 151 -13.33 -8.51 -14.04
CA TYR A 151 -12.83 -8.74 -12.67
C TYR A 151 -13.83 -9.48 -11.76
N GLU A 152 -15.08 -9.73 -12.17
CA GLU A 152 -16.07 -10.41 -11.32
C GLU A 152 -15.61 -11.82 -10.91
N LYS A 153 -15.00 -12.56 -11.83
CA LYS A 153 -14.41 -13.87 -11.51
C LYS A 153 -13.31 -13.75 -10.45
N GLY A 154 -12.45 -12.74 -10.58
CA GLY A 154 -11.39 -12.44 -9.60
C GLY A 154 -11.95 -12.05 -8.25
N TRP A 155 -13.02 -11.25 -8.22
CA TRP A 155 -13.75 -10.88 -7.00
C TRP A 155 -14.28 -12.11 -6.27
N ASN A 156 -15.00 -13.00 -6.98
CA ASN A 156 -15.56 -14.22 -6.39
C ASN A 156 -14.46 -15.13 -5.83
N ILE A 157 -13.35 -15.29 -6.55
CA ILE A 157 -12.20 -16.04 -6.07
C ILE A 157 -11.63 -15.41 -4.80
N LEU A 158 -11.45 -14.08 -4.76
CA LEU A 158 -10.90 -13.36 -3.61
C LEU A 158 -11.79 -13.52 -2.37
N MET A 159 -13.10 -13.29 -2.51
CA MET A 159 -14.04 -13.33 -1.38
C MET A 159 -14.12 -14.72 -0.75
N ASN A 160 -14.04 -15.79 -1.55
CA ASN A 160 -14.14 -17.16 -1.07
C ASN A 160 -12.80 -17.76 -0.57
N ARG A 161 -11.68 -17.04 -0.70
CA ARG A 161 -10.38 -17.52 -0.19
C ARG A 161 -10.17 -17.17 1.27
N THR A 162 -9.32 -17.96 1.92
CA THR A 162 -8.89 -17.78 3.32
C THR A 162 -7.58 -17.00 3.43
N TRP A 163 -7.22 -16.24 2.42
CA TRP A 163 -6.00 -15.41 2.40
C TRP A 163 -6.16 -14.18 1.49
N ALA A 164 -5.48 -13.12 1.84
CA ALA A 164 -5.41 -11.89 1.05
C ALA A 164 -4.02 -11.25 1.10
N VAL A 165 -3.74 -10.41 0.11
CA VAL A 165 -2.58 -9.51 0.08
C VAL A 165 -3.07 -8.10 0.38
N SER A 166 -2.38 -7.39 1.28
CA SER A 166 -2.71 -6.00 1.58
C SER A 166 -2.15 -5.06 0.52
N TYR A 167 -2.96 -4.12 0.03
CA TYR A 167 -2.53 -3.09 -0.92
C TYR A 167 -1.54 -2.08 -0.32
N THR A 168 -1.45 -1.97 1.01
CA THR A 168 -0.53 -1.05 1.69
C THR A 168 0.95 -1.48 1.60
N HIS A 169 1.24 -2.57 0.90
CA HIS A 169 2.59 -3.05 0.60
C HIS A 169 2.60 -3.50 -0.86
N LEU A 170 2.82 -2.56 -1.74
CA LEU A 170 2.75 -2.78 -3.18
C LEU A 170 3.83 -1.95 -3.87
N THR A 171 4.47 -2.52 -4.89
CA THR A 171 5.35 -1.80 -5.81
C THR A 171 4.94 -2.14 -7.23
N LEU A 172 4.71 -1.14 -8.04
CA LEU A 172 4.26 -1.25 -9.42
C LEU A 172 5.15 -0.39 -10.33
N PRO A 173 5.35 -0.82 -11.59
CA PRO A 173 5.93 0.06 -12.60
C PRO A 173 4.99 1.25 -12.83
N THR A 174 5.55 2.40 -13.11
CA THR A 174 4.80 3.58 -13.55
C THR A 174 4.65 3.54 -15.07
N ILE A 175 3.45 3.78 -15.55
CA ILE A 175 3.12 3.86 -16.98
C ILE A 175 3.17 5.30 -17.43
#